data_3a3fec106db3617c799d3119ebf697a9
#
_entry.id   3a3fec106db3617c799d3119ebf697a9
#
_cell.length_a   1.000
_cell.length_b   1.000
_cell.length_c   1.000
_cell.angle_alpha   90.00
_cell.angle_beta   90.00
_cell.angle_gamma   90.00
#
_symmetry.space_group_name_H-M   'P 1'
#
loop_
_entity.id
_entity.type
_entity.pdbx_description
1 polymer ?
#
loop_
_entity_poly.entity_id
_entity_poly.type
_entity_poly.pdbx_seq_one_letter_code
_entity_poly.pdbx_strand_id
1 'polypeptide(L)'
;MGSAATTAGLTRNAGSQELPDSAALTGVKVMVIDDSNTIRRSAEIFLLQAGCTVILADDGFDALAKIADHEPDLIFVDIMMPRLDGYQTCALIKKNAKFHQTPVVMLSSKDGLFDRARGRMVGSDQYLTKPFTKDSLLRAVATHVKTVV
;
A
#
# COMPACT_ATOMS: atom_id res chain seq x y z
N MET A 1 28.48 -3.69 -11.56
CA MET A 1 27.83 -3.24 -11.12
C MET A 1 27.27 -2.99 -11.01
N GLY A 2 27.27 -3.32 -11.22
CA GLY A 2 26.41 -3.12 -10.71
C GLY A 2 26.02 -2.82 -10.78
N SER A 3 26.18 -3.20 -10.88
CA SER A 3 25.47 -2.80 -10.40
C SER A 3 25.17 -2.30 -10.33
N ALA A 4 25.48 -2.55 -10.50
CA ALA A 4 24.83 -2.01 -10.04
C ALA A 4 24.46 -1.52 -10.10
N ALA A 5 24.67 -1.79 -10.24
CA ALA A 5 24.01 -1.23 -9.89
C ALA A 5 23.73 -0.79 -9.80
N THR A 6 23.80 -1.04 -9.86
CA THR A 6 23.22 -0.50 -9.39
C THR A 6 22.94 0.01 -9.13
N THR A 7 23.20 -0.20 -9.17
CA THR A 7 22.64 0.40 -8.65
C THR A 7 22.43 0.97 -8.71
N ALA A 8 22.73 0.63 -8.91
CA ALA A 8 22.19 1.26 -8.72
C ALA A 8 21.86 1.69 -8.78
N GLY A 9 21.87 1.55 -8.89
CA GLY A 9 21.30 2.00 -8.68
C GLY A 9 20.88 2.51 -8.47
N LEU A 10 20.68 2.32 -8.23
CA LEU A 10 20.17 3.17 -7.94
C LEU A 10 20.40 4.28 -7.84
N THR A 11 20.84 4.64 -8.14
CA THR A 11 20.90 5.78 -8.09
C THR A 11 20.53 6.62 -8.88
N ARG A 12 20.11 6.68 -9.36
CA ARG A 12 19.63 7.50 -10.00
C ARG A 12 19.64 8.73 -9.56
N ASN A 13 19.49 9.56 -10.07
CA ASN A 13 19.76 10.84 -9.70
C ASN A 13 18.89 11.30 -8.61
N ALA A 14 19.42 12.05 -7.75
CA ALA A 14 18.73 12.60 -6.63
C ALA A 14 17.57 13.42 -7.11
N GLY A 15 16.46 13.31 -6.45
CA GLY A 15 15.28 14.00 -6.86
C GLY A 15 14.65 13.44 -8.11
N SER A 16 15.08 12.26 -8.50
CA SER A 16 14.52 11.62 -9.67
C SER A 16 13.02 11.45 -9.53
N GLN A 17 12.31 11.72 -10.59
CA GLN A 17 10.89 11.48 -10.64
C GLN A 17 10.57 10.12 -11.26
N GLU A 18 11.58 9.37 -11.55
CA GLU A 18 11.39 8.06 -12.16
C GLU A 18 10.71 7.10 -11.21
N LEU A 19 9.86 6.28 -11.77
CA LEU A 19 9.24 5.21 -11.01
C LEU A 19 10.24 4.13 -10.69
N PRO A 20 10.06 3.41 -9.59
CA PRO A 20 10.81 2.20 -9.38
C PRO A 20 10.59 1.25 -10.54
N ASP A 21 11.64 0.60 -10.99
CA ASP A 21 11.50 -0.40 -12.04
C ASP A 21 10.96 -1.70 -11.44
N SER A 22 10.78 -2.70 -12.30
CA SER A 22 10.17 -3.95 -11.89
C SER A 22 10.97 -4.72 -10.84
N ALA A 23 12.26 -4.37 -10.65
CA ALA A 23 13.08 -5.03 -9.65
C ALA A 23 13.12 -4.29 -8.32
N ALA A 24 12.73 -3.00 -8.32
CA ALA A 24 12.98 -2.13 -7.19
C ALA A 24 12.15 -2.53 -5.95
N LEU A 25 11.01 -3.13 -6.14
CA LEU A 25 10.12 -3.53 -5.05
C LEU A 25 10.02 -5.04 -4.90
N THR A 26 10.99 -5.76 -5.44
CA THR A 26 10.99 -7.22 -5.40
C THR A 26 10.94 -7.72 -3.96
N GLY A 27 9.99 -8.61 -3.70
CA GLY A 27 9.86 -9.22 -2.38
C GLY A 27 9.08 -8.40 -1.36
N VAL A 28 8.74 -7.16 -1.68
CA VAL A 28 7.91 -6.35 -0.79
C VAL A 28 6.50 -6.95 -0.79
N LYS A 29 5.97 -7.21 0.40
CA LYS A 29 4.62 -7.78 0.54
C LYS A 29 3.63 -6.65 0.74
N VAL A 30 2.67 -6.54 -0.17
CA VAL A 30 1.67 -5.48 -0.13
C VAL A 30 0.28 -6.09 -0.06
N MET A 31 -0.50 -5.66 0.92
CA MET A 31 -1.90 -6.08 1.03
C MET A 31 -2.78 -4.99 0.44
N VAL A 32 -3.78 -5.39 -0.34
CA VAL A 32 -4.77 -4.48 -0.91
C VAL A 32 -6.15 -4.89 -0.44
N ILE A 33 -6.82 -3.99 0.27
CA ILE A 33 -8.14 -4.23 0.85
C ILE A 33 -9.12 -3.30 0.14
N ASP A 34 -10.02 -3.85 -0.67
CA ASP A 34 -11.00 -3.07 -1.40
C ASP A 34 -12.15 -4.01 -1.78
N ASP A 35 -13.39 -3.56 -1.64
CA ASP A 35 -14.53 -4.38 -2.00
C ASP A 35 -14.80 -4.39 -3.50
N SER A 36 -14.11 -3.57 -4.27
CA SER A 36 -14.24 -3.54 -5.72
C SER A 36 -13.26 -4.51 -6.37
N ASN A 37 -13.76 -5.48 -7.11
CA ASN A 37 -12.91 -6.41 -7.87
C ASN A 37 -12.02 -5.67 -8.86
N THR A 38 -12.57 -4.64 -9.51
CA THR A 38 -11.82 -3.88 -10.50
C THR A 38 -10.63 -3.16 -9.89
N ILE A 39 -10.83 -2.53 -8.74
CA ILE A 39 -9.75 -1.82 -8.05
C ILE A 39 -8.70 -2.81 -7.55
N ARG A 40 -9.13 -3.91 -6.92
CA ARG A 40 -8.17 -4.91 -6.46
C ARG A 40 -7.32 -5.44 -7.60
N ARG A 41 -7.98 -5.73 -8.73
CA ARG A 41 -7.28 -6.27 -9.89
C ARG A 41 -6.26 -5.27 -10.46
N SER A 42 -6.64 -4.01 -10.57
CA SER A 42 -5.74 -2.97 -11.07
C SER A 42 -4.51 -2.84 -10.17
N ALA A 43 -4.75 -2.79 -8.87
CA ALA A 43 -3.64 -2.69 -7.91
C ALA A 43 -2.74 -3.92 -8.00
N GLU A 44 -3.34 -5.09 -8.06
CA GLU A 44 -2.58 -6.34 -8.16
C GLU A 44 -1.66 -6.33 -9.37
N ILE A 45 -2.19 -5.96 -10.54
CA ILE A 45 -1.40 -5.95 -11.76
C ILE A 45 -0.21 -4.99 -11.63
N PHE A 46 -0.45 -3.77 -11.15
CA PHE A 46 0.62 -2.78 -10.99
C PHE A 46 1.69 -3.26 -10.03
N LEU A 47 1.27 -3.83 -8.91
CA LEU A 47 2.21 -4.25 -7.87
C LEU A 47 3.01 -5.48 -8.31
N LEU A 48 2.36 -6.42 -8.99
CA LEU A 48 3.08 -7.59 -9.51
C LEU A 48 4.12 -7.19 -10.54
N GLN A 49 3.82 -6.20 -11.37
CA GLN A 49 4.78 -5.70 -12.37
C GLN A 49 6.02 -5.11 -11.70
N ALA A 50 5.88 -4.61 -10.48
CA ALA A 50 7.00 -4.03 -9.73
C ALA A 50 7.77 -5.07 -8.89
N GLY A 51 7.35 -6.32 -8.95
CA GLY A 51 8.01 -7.39 -8.20
C GLY A 51 7.46 -7.66 -6.82
N CYS A 52 6.37 -7.00 -6.45
CA CYS A 52 5.77 -7.20 -5.13
C CYS A 52 5.08 -8.54 -5.02
N THR A 53 5.03 -9.06 -3.80
CA THR A 53 4.09 -10.13 -3.45
C THR A 53 2.80 -9.44 -3.01
N VAL A 54 1.67 -9.87 -3.53
CA VAL A 54 0.40 -9.19 -3.30
C VAL A 54 -0.56 -10.09 -2.55
N ILE A 55 -1.15 -9.55 -1.48
CA ILE A 55 -2.18 -10.23 -0.70
C ILE A 55 -3.47 -9.42 -0.88
N LEU A 56 -4.53 -10.07 -1.34
CA LEU A 56 -5.80 -9.38 -1.58
C LEU A 56 -6.81 -9.73 -0.50
N ALA A 57 -7.57 -8.73 -0.09
CA ALA A 57 -8.67 -8.90 0.84
C ALA A 57 -9.86 -8.10 0.33
N ASP A 58 -11.06 -8.66 0.44
CA ASP A 58 -12.25 -8.02 -0.11
C ASP A 58 -13.01 -7.20 0.91
N ASP A 59 -12.68 -7.29 2.18
CA ASP A 59 -13.25 -6.44 3.22
C ASP A 59 -12.31 -6.40 4.43
N GLY A 60 -12.68 -5.60 5.42
CA GLY A 60 -11.85 -5.40 6.61
C GLY A 60 -11.70 -6.66 7.45
N PHE A 61 -12.75 -7.48 7.53
CA PHE A 61 -12.67 -8.71 8.31
C PHE A 61 -11.74 -9.73 7.65
N ASP A 62 -11.84 -9.88 6.33
CA ASP A 62 -10.96 -10.75 5.58
C ASP A 62 -9.50 -10.29 5.75
N ALA A 63 -9.28 -8.98 5.72
CA ALA A 63 -7.96 -8.42 5.90
C ALA A 63 -7.36 -8.76 7.27
N LEU A 64 -8.15 -8.57 8.32
CA LEU A 64 -7.66 -8.85 9.66
C LEU A 64 -7.32 -10.33 9.84
N ALA A 65 -8.08 -11.21 9.19
CA ALA A 65 -7.77 -12.63 9.22
C ALA A 65 -6.45 -12.95 8.50
N LYS A 66 -6.15 -12.24 7.43
CA LYS A 66 -4.96 -12.53 6.60
C LYS A 66 -3.69 -11.86 7.10
N ILE A 67 -3.81 -10.73 7.80
CA ILE A 67 -2.63 -9.97 8.21
C ILE A 67 -1.69 -10.79 9.07
N ALA A 68 -2.24 -11.55 10.02
CA ALA A 68 -1.41 -12.30 10.95
C ALA A 68 -0.58 -13.36 10.22
N ASP A 69 -1.16 -13.98 9.19
CA ASP A 69 -0.49 -15.05 8.47
C ASP A 69 0.52 -14.54 7.46
N HIS A 70 0.22 -13.40 6.84
CA HIS A 70 1.00 -12.91 5.72
C HIS A 70 2.00 -11.82 6.07
N GLU A 71 1.78 -11.10 7.16
CA GLU A 71 2.69 -10.06 7.65
C GLU A 71 3.11 -9.08 6.55
N PRO A 72 2.15 -8.34 5.98
CA PRO A 72 2.47 -7.43 4.88
C PRO A 72 3.39 -6.29 5.33
N ASP A 73 4.17 -5.78 4.39
CA ASP A 73 5.06 -4.65 4.63
C ASP A 73 4.34 -3.32 4.47
N LEU A 74 3.23 -3.30 3.74
CA LEU A 74 2.41 -2.11 3.54
C LEU A 74 0.99 -2.54 3.20
N ILE A 75 0.01 -1.75 3.62
CA ILE A 75 -1.40 -2.05 3.41
C ILE A 75 -2.09 -0.88 2.74
N PHE A 76 -2.77 -1.15 1.63
CA PHE A 76 -3.71 -0.22 1.00
C PHE A 76 -5.11 -0.62 1.45
N VAL A 77 -5.92 0.34 1.91
CA VAL A 77 -7.27 0.04 2.36
C VAL A 77 -8.27 1.06 1.84
N ASP A 78 -9.33 0.58 1.21
CA ASP A 78 -10.45 1.40 0.76
C ASP A 78 -11.19 1.97 1.97
N ILE A 79 -11.52 3.25 1.91
CA ILE A 79 -12.25 3.92 2.99
C ILE A 79 -13.70 3.45 3.04
N MET A 80 -14.33 3.35 1.86
CA MET A 80 -15.77 3.08 1.78
C MET A 80 -16.01 1.58 1.58
N MET A 81 -16.16 0.86 2.68
CA MET A 81 -16.48 -0.56 2.65
C MET A 81 -17.64 -0.85 3.60
N PRO A 82 -18.48 -1.85 3.28
CA PRO A 82 -19.59 -2.18 4.16
C PRO A 82 -19.10 -2.81 5.46
N ARG A 83 -19.88 -2.63 6.52
CA ARG A 83 -19.69 -3.21 7.85
C ARG A 83 -18.46 -2.67 8.58
N LEU A 84 -17.29 -2.77 8.02
CA LEU A 84 -16.05 -2.29 8.62
C LEU A 84 -15.37 -1.40 7.59
N ASP A 85 -15.44 -0.09 7.77
CA ASP A 85 -14.86 0.83 6.80
C ASP A 85 -13.33 0.91 6.94
N GLY A 86 -12.71 1.70 6.06
CA GLY A 86 -11.25 1.81 6.05
C GLY A 86 -10.69 2.44 7.31
N TYR A 87 -11.36 3.42 7.87
CA TYR A 87 -10.89 4.04 9.13
C TYR A 87 -10.92 3.03 10.26
N GLN A 88 -12.00 2.28 10.37
CA GLN A 88 -12.14 1.25 11.41
C GLN A 88 -11.11 0.15 11.23
N THR A 89 -10.91 -0.28 9.99
CA THR A 89 -9.92 -1.31 9.68
C THR A 89 -8.52 -0.84 10.06
N CYS A 90 -8.17 0.39 9.66
CA CYS A 90 -6.87 0.97 9.99
C CYS A 90 -6.67 1.04 11.51
N ALA A 91 -7.69 1.51 12.23
CA ALA A 91 -7.60 1.62 13.68
C ALA A 91 -7.30 0.26 14.32
N LEU A 92 -7.97 -0.79 13.85
CA LEU A 92 -7.75 -2.13 14.39
C LEU A 92 -6.35 -2.64 14.08
N ILE A 93 -5.84 -2.37 12.88
CA ILE A 93 -4.48 -2.76 12.51
C ILE A 93 -3.48 -2.05 13.42
N LYS A 94 -3.65 -0.75 13.59
CA LYS A 94 -2.69 0.06 14.37
C LYS A 94 -2.74 -0.23 15.86
N LYS A 95 -3.84 -0.78 16.36
CA LYS A 95 -3.93 -1.19 17.77
C LYS A 95 -3.19 -2.49 18.05
N ASN A 96 -2.89 -3.27 17.03
CA ASN A 96 -2.20 -4.52 17.20
C ASN A 96 -0.71 -4.24 17.40
N ALA A 97 -0.14 -4.71 18.53
CA ALA A 97 1.25 -4.45 18.85
C ALA A 97 2.22 -4.94 17.79
N LYS A 98 1.86 -6.00 17.08
CA LYS A 98 2.70 -6.56 16.03
C LYS A 98 2.68 -5.73 14.75
N PHE A 99 1.56 -5.06 14.47
CA PHE A 99 1.35 -4.38 13.17
C PHE A 99 1.20 -2.87 13.28
N HIS A 100 1.36 -2.30 14.47
CA HIS A 100 1.11 -0.87 14.64
C HIS A 100 2.06 0.02 13.82
N GLN A 101 3.20 -0.51 13.41
CA GLN A 101 4.15 0.24 12.59
C GLN A 101 4.02 -0.04 11.09
N THR A 102 3.16 -0.98 10.70
CA THR A 102 2.96 -1.28 9.29
C THR A 102 2.30 -0.08 8.63
N PRO A 103 2.88 0.49 7.56
CA PRO A 103 2.28 1.63 6.90
C PRO A 103 0.91 1.29 6.31
N VAL A 104 -0.05 2.19 6.50
CA VAL A 104 -1.40 2.05 5.96
C VAL A 104 -1.69 3.25 5.09
N VAL A 105 -1.98 3.00 3.82
CA VAL A 105 -2.34 4.01 2.83
C VAL A 105 -3.82 3.86 2.50
N MET A 106 -4.59 4.92 2.74
CA MET A 106 -6.04 4.90 2.52
C MET A 106 -6.36 5.16 1.05
N LEU A 107 -7.33 4.44 0.50
CA LEU A 107 -7.80 4.66 -0.87
C LEU A 107 -9.14 5.36 -0.81
N SER A 108 -9.19 6.59 -1.29
CA SER A 108 -10.38 7.43 -1.23
C SER A 108 -10.94 7.63 -2.63
N SER A 109 -12.26 7.48 -2.80
CA SER A 109 -12.87 7.74 -4.09
C SER A 109 -12.73 9.22 -4.45
N LYS A 110 -12.77 9.51 -5.75
CA LYS A 110 -12.65 10.87 -6.25
C LYS A 110 -13.72 11.78 -5.67
N ASP A 111 -14.94 11.25 -5.50
CA ASP A 111 -16.05 12.00 -4.97
C ASP A 111 -16.17 11.91 -3.46
N GLY A 112 -15.36 11.06 -2.83
CA GLY A 112 -15.34 10.91 -1.39
C GLY A 112 -14.43 11.95 -0.78
N LEU A 113 -14.79 12.42 0.42
CA LEU A 113 -13.96 13.37 1.13
C LEU A 113 -13.15 12.61 2.16
N PHE A 114 -11.85 12.52 1.91
CA PHE A 114 -10.96 11.96 2.91
C PHE A 114 -10.88 12.91 4.08
N ASP A 115 -11.23 12.43 5.25
CA ASP A 115 -11.13 13.20 6.48
C ASP A 115 -9.72 13.06 7.03
N ARG A 116 -8.90 14.08 6.82
CA ARG A 116 -7.51 14.05 7.25
C ARG A 116 -7.36 13.92 8.76
N ALA A 117 -8.23 14.59 9.49
CA ALA A 117 -8.18 14.49 10.95
C ALA A 117 -8.49 13.08 11.42
N ARG A 118 -9.53 12.48 10.84
CA ARG A 118 -9.90 11.11 11.18
C ARG A 118 -8.81 10.13 10.76
N GLY A 119 -8.20 10.37 9.59
CA GLY A 119 -7.07 9.55 9.13
C GLY A 119 -5.92 9.57 10.12
N ARG A 120 -5.56 10.75 10.63
CA ARG A 120 -4.51 10.87 11.63
C ARG A 120 -4.89 10.18 12.93
N MET A 121 -6.15 10.30 13.35
CA MET A 121 -6.61 9.67 14.58
C MET A 121 -6.48 8.14 14.54
N VAL A 122 -6.69 7.53 13.38
CA VAL A 122 -6.57 6.08 13.27
C VAL A 122 -5.16 5.64 12.89
N GLY A 123 -4.25 6.58 12.65
CA GLY A 123 -2.84 6.27 12.42
C GLY A 123 -2.49 5.97 10.97
N SER A 124 -3.33 6.40 10.00
CA SER A 124 -2.97 6.19 8.60
C SER A 124 -1.79 7.06 8.21
N ASP A 125 -0.99 6.57 7.27
CA ASP A 125 0.27 7.21 6.88
C ASP A 125 0.13 8.09 5.65
N GLN A 126 -0.86 7.79 4.81
CA GLN A 126 -1.07 8.52 3.56
C GLN A 126 -2.43 8.16 2.99
N TYR A 127 -2.92 8.93 2.02
CA TYR A 127 -4.07 8.52 1.22
C TYR A 127 -3.80 8.75 -0.26
N LEU A 128 -4.47 7.97 -1.09
CA LEU A 128 -4.48 8.12 -2.54
C LEU A 128 -5.91 8.22 -3.01
N THR A 129 -6.13 8.98 -4.09
CA THR A 129 -7.45 9.12 -4.70
C THR A 129 -7.63 8.03 -5.75
N LYS A 130 -8.80 7.41 -5.78
CA LYS A 130 -9.17 6.46 -6.83
C LYS A 130 -9.91 7.18 -7.95
N PRO A 131 -9.64 6.85 -9.21
CA PRO A 131 -8.70 5.84 -9.66
C PRO A 131 -7.26 6.32 -9.51
N PHE A 132 -6.42 5.42 -9.04
CA PHE A 132 -4.99 5.71 -8.92
C PHE A 132 -4.29 5.29 -10.21
N THR A 133 -3.12 5.87 -10.43
CA THR A 133 -2.25 5.46 -11.52
C THR A 133 -1.24 4.45 -10.99
N LYS A 134 -0.62 3.71 -11.90
CA LYS A 134 0.51 2.84 -11.52
C LYS A 134 1.59 3.65 -10.81
N ASP A 135 1.88 4.84 -11.37
CA ASP A 135 2.89 5.75 -10.80
C ASP A 135 2.57 6.09 -9.34
N SER A 136 1.35 6.56 -9.07
CA SER A 136 0.99 6.99 -7.71
C SER A 136 1.01 5.83 -6.73
N LEU A 137 0.56 4.65 -7.18
CA LEU A 137 0.52 3.48 -6.33
C LEU A 137 1.93 3.02 -5.95
N LEU A 138 2.81 2.91 -6.93
CA LEU A 138 4.18 2.45 -6.69
C LEU A 138 5.00 3.46 -5.90
N ARG A 139 4.75 4.76 -6.10
CA ARG A 139 5.42 5.79 -5.30
C ARG A 139 5.03 5.70 -3.84
N ALA A 140 3.77 5.39 -3.55
CA ALA A 140 3.33 5.23 -2.17
C ALA A 140 4.07 4.08 -1.51
N VAL A 141 4.22 2.96 -2.21
CA VAL A 141 4.98 1.83 -1.68
C VAL A 141 6.43 2.23 -1.42
N ALA A 142 7.07 2.84 -2.42
CA ALA A 142 8.47 3.22 -2.30
C ALA A 142 8.72 4.23 -1.18
N THR A 143 7.74 5.12 -0.94
CA THR A 143 7.86 6.13 0.10
C THR A 143 7.86 5.52 1.50
N HIS A 144 7.01 4.54 1.72
CA HIS A 144 6.75 4.04 3.07
C HIS A 144 7.44 2.73 3.40
N VAL A 145 7.94 2.03 2.41
CA VAL A 145 8.62 0.76 2.64
C VAL A 145 10.11 0.95 2.38
N LYS A 146 10.91 0.64 3.40
CA LYS A 146 12.36 0.67 3.22
C LYS A 146 12.76 -0.63 2.58
N THR A 147 13.28 -0.53 1.37
CA THR A 147 13.79 -1.71 0.70
C THR A 147 15.15 -2.06 1.28
N VAL A 148 15.40 -3.34 1.39
CA VAL A 148 16.69 -3.83 1.83
C VAL A 148 17.64 -3.79 0.66
N VAL A 149 18.76 -3.19 0.87
CA VAL A 149 19.74 -3.03 -0.20
C VAL A 149 20.87 -4.00 0.00
#